data_c798ec992923ebd449eaa2e847a98d7c
#
_entry.id   c798ec992923ebd449eaa2e847a98d7c
#
_cell.length_a   1.000
_cell.length_b   1.000
_cell.length_c   1.000
_cell.angle_alpha   90.00
_cell.angle_beta   90.00
_cell.angle_gamma   90.00
#
_symmetry.space_group_name_H-M   'P 1'
#
loop_
_entity.id
_entity.type
_entity.pdbx_description
1 polymer ?
#
loop_
_entity_poly.entity_id
_entity_poly.type
_entity_poly.pdbx_seq_one_letter_code
_entity_poly.pdbx_strand_id
1 'polypeptide(L)'
;LINSHIVDFVVTGCSSGQGMILACNSMPGVLCGYVPTAKDAYLFAQINNGNVVSLPLGEEYTYTGEKNLEETIQALFSEPFGGGYPKSEAKRKIADAKKLKEIKTKSQIDFEMFLNKLDPDMVKKVKDRILAQ
;
A
#
# COMPACT_ATOMS: atom_id res chain seq x y z
N LEU A 1 -10.50 0.86 -5.61
CA LEU A 1 -9.99 2.17 -6.01
C LEU A 1 -8.68 2.04 -6.82
N ILE A 2 -7.65 1.37 -6.31
CA ILE A 2 -6.38 1.14 -7.03
C ILE A 2 -6.62 0.37 -8.34
N ASN A 3 -7.30 -0.76 -8.27
CA ASN A 3 -7.52 -1.62 -9.46
C ASN A 3 -8.49 -1.02 -10.51
N SER A 4 -9.30 -0.04 -10.11
CA SER A 4 -10.17 0.72 -11.03
C SER A 4 -9.52 1.99 -11.55
N HIS A 5 -8.24 2.24 -11.20
CA HIS A 5 -7.48 3.43 -11.59
C HIS A 5 -8.13 4.76 -11.20
N ILE A 6 -8.98 4.75 -10.17
CA ILE A 6 -9.58 5.98 -9.60
C ILE A 6 -8.56 6.75 -8.78
N VAL A 7 -7.65 6.02 -8.11
CA VAL A 7 -6.54 6.58 -7.35
C VAL A 7 -5.26 5.81 -7.66
N ASP A 8 -4.12 6.50 -7.58
CA ASP A 8 -2.79 5.92 -7.82
C ASP A 8 -2.16 5.36 -6.55
N PHE A 9 -2.59 5.87 -5.39
CA PHE A 9 -2.03 5.49 -4.10
C PHE A 9 -3.08 5.55 -2.98
N VAL A 10 -2.96 4.66 -1.99
CA VAL A 10 -3.84 4.65 -0.81
C VAL A 10 -3.02 4.71 0.47
N VAL A 11 -3.36 5.64 1.34
CA VAL A 11 -2.90 5.67 2.73
C VAL A 11 -4.02 5.12 3.59
N THR A 12 -3.74 4.07 4.34
CA THR A 12 -4.71 3.42 5.23
C THR A 12 -4.07 3.03 6.56
N GLY A 13 -4.82 2.42 7.44
CA GLY A 13 -4.31 1.97 8.72
C GLY A 13 -5.39 1.30 9.57
N CYS A 14 -4.96 0.74 10.67
CA CYS A 14 -5.80 0.25 11.74
C CYS A 14 -5.05 0.40 13.07
N SER A 15 -5.56 -0.10 14.18
CA SER A 15 -4.90 0.07 15.48
C SER A 15 -3.43 -0.33 15.44
N SER A 16 -3.12 -1.55 15.00
CA SER A 16 -1.72 -2.04 14.87
C SER A 16 -1.10 -1.81 13.49
N GLY A 17 -1.90 -1.54 12.46
CA GLY A 17 -1.47 -1.52 11.06
C GLY A 17 -1.35 -2.92 10.42
N GLN A 18 -1.26 -3.98 11.21
CA GLN A 18 -0.97 -5.33 10.72
C GLN A 18 -2.16 -5.98 9.98
N GLY A 19 -3.36 -5.88 10.54
CA GLY A 19 -4.56 -6.42 9.91
C GLY A 19 -4.82 -5.80 8.54
N MET A 20 -4.59 -4.51 8.40
CA MET A 20 -4.77 -3.81 7.15
C MET A 20 -3.72 -4.21 6.09
N ILE A 21 -2.47 -4.48 6.48
CA ILE A 21 -1.45 -5.03 5.56
C ILE A 21 -1.92 -6.38 5.01
N LEU A 22 -2.37 -7.28 5.87
CA LEU A 22 -2.83 -8.60 5.45
C LEU A 22 -4.02 -8.50 4.50
N ALA A 23 -5.01 -7.68 4.84
CA ALA A 23 -6.17 -7.44 4.01
C ALA A 23 -5.81 -6.84 2.64
N CYS A 24 -5.00 -5.78 2.63
CA CYS A 24 -4.58 -5.12 1.40
C CYS A 24 -3.77 -6.05 0.48
N ASN A 25 -2.78 -6.75 1.02
CA ASN A 25 -1.94 -7.65 0.23
C ASN A 25 -2.65 -8.93 -0.23
N SER A 26 -3.84 -9.23 0.31
CA SER A 26 -4.71 -10.30 -0.20
C SER A 26 -5.44 -9.89 -1.49
N MET A 27 -5.44 -8.61 -1.83
CA MET A 27 -6.11 -8.10 -3.03
C MET A 27 -5.19 -8.13 -4.25
N PRO A 28 -5.71 -8.48 -5.45
CA PRO A 28 -4.94 -8.40 -6.68
C PRO A 28 -4.38 -6.99 -6.91
N GLY A 29 -3.15 -6.89 -7.41
CA GLY A 29 -2.52 -5.63 -7.79
C GLY A 29 -2.14 -4.70 -6.63
N VAL A 30 -2.37 -5.07 -5.38
CA VAL A 30 -2.04 -4.26 -4.21
C VAL A 30 -0.70 -4.69 -3.59
N LEU A 31 0.21 -3.73 -3.43
CA LEU A 31 1.48 -3.87 -2.72
C LEU A 31 1.47 -2.89 -1.55
N CYS A 32 1.12 -3.41 -0.38
CA CYS A 32 0.98 -2.63 0.85
C CYS A 32 2.17 -2.81 1.77
N GLY A 33 2.73 -1.69 2.23
CA GLY A 33 3.78 -1.66 3.24
C GLY A 33 3.31 -1.17 4.60
N TYR A 34 3.98 -1.60 5.65
CA TYR A 34 3.81 -1.10 7.01
C TYR A 34 4.78 0.07 7.24
N VAL A 35 4.26 1.23 7.57
CA VAL A 35 5.07 2.45 7.68
C VAL A 35 4.80 3.19 8.99
N PRO A 36 5.36 2.73 10.10
CA PRO A 36 5.13 3.33 11.42
C PRO A 36 5.90 4.63 11.63
N THR A 37 6.94 4.91 10.84
CA THR A 37 7.80 6.09 10.98
C THR A 37 8.10 6.75 9.64
N ALA A 38 8.57 7.99 9.69
CA ALA A 38 9.02 8.74 8.50
C ALA A 38 10.14 8.00 7.73
N LYS A 39 11.07 7.36 8.45
CA LYS A 39 12.13 6.56 7.83
C LYS A 39 11.56 5.37 7.07
N ASP A 40 10.63 4.64 7.67
CA ASP A 40 9.99 3.48 7.01
C ASP A 40 9.22 3.91 5.77
N ALA A 41 8.51 5.03 5.84
CA ALA A 41 7.77 5.60 4.72
C ALA A 41 8.70 5.96 3.54
N TYR A 42 9.78 6.66 3.82
CA TYR A 42 10.79 6.99 2.80
C TYR A 42 11.39 5.74 2.16
N LEU A 43 11.82 4.77 2.97
CA LEU A 43 12.42 3.54 2.46
C LEU A 43 11.41 2.72 1.65
N PHE A 44 10.16 2.64 2.09
CA PHE A 44 9.11 1.98 1.33
C PHE A 44 8.89 2.61 -0.05
N ALA A 45 8.80 3.94 -0.10
CA ALA A 45 8.64 4.67 -1.36
C ALA A 45 9.83 4.43 -2.30
N GLN A 46 11.06 4.55 -1.79
CA GLN A 46 12.26 4.46 -2.62
C GLN A 46 12.65 3.04 -3.02
N ILE A 47 12.44 2.06 -2.15
CA ILE A 47 12.88 0.67 -2.38
C ILE A 47 11.76 -0.19 -2.94
N ASN A 48 10.61 -0.21 -2.27
CA ASN A 48 9.54 -1.15 -2.58
C ASN A 48 8.62 -0.63 -3.69
N ASN A 49 8.49 0.69 -3.82
CA ASN A 49 7.66 1.30 -4.83
C ASN A 49 6.26 0.69 -4.90
N GLY A 50 5.64 0.48 -3.73
CA GLY A 50 4.29 -0.05 -3.61
C GLY A 50 3.23 1.01 -3.86
N ASN A 51 1.97 0.65 -3.74
CA ASN A 51 0.83 1.51 -4.03
C ASN A 51 -0.14 1.70 -2.86
N VAL A 52 0.15 1.08 -1.72
CA VAL A 52 -0.63 1.25 -0.48
C VAL A 52 0.31 1.26 0.70
N VAL A 53 0.02 2.07 1.71
CA VAL A 53 0.68 1.99 3.02
C VAL A 53 -0.34 1.80 4.12
N SER A 54 0.07 1.05 5.15
CA SER A 54 -0.70 0.86 6.38
C SER A 54 0.03 1.44 7.57
N LEU A 55 -0.68 2.25 8.34
CA LEU A 55 -0.20 2.98 9.52
C LEU A 55 -0.75 2.34 10.80
N PRO A 56 0.05 2.24 11.88
CA PRO A 56 -0.46 1.92 13.21
C PRO A 56 -1.06 3.20 13.83
N LEU A 57 -2.37 3.21 14.03
CA LEU A 57 -3.11 4.39 14.49
C LEU A 57 -3.61 4.26 15.94
N GLY A 58 -3.40 3.12 16.59
CA GLY A 58 -3.74 2.90 18.00
C GLY A 58 -2.62 3.30 18.94
N GLU A 59 -2.95 4.01 20.02
CA GLU A 59 -1.98 4.47 21.04
C GLU A 59 -1.22 3.32 21.70
N GLU A 60 -1.89 2.19 21.88
CA GLU A 60 -1.31 0.97 22.47
C GLU A 60 -0.26 0.27 21.59
N TYR A 61 -0.06 0.75 20.36
CA TYR A 61 0.96 0.22 19.44
C TYR A 61 2.09 1.22 19.24
N THR A 62 2.17 1.86 18.11
CA THR A 62 3.31 2.74 17.78
C THR A 62 2.90 4.15 17.36
N TYR A 63 1.63 4.48 17.46
CA TYR A 63 1.16 5.81 17.11
C TYR A 63 1.63 6.84 18.15
N THR A 64 2.41 7.80 17.72
CA THR A 64 3.00 8.85 18.56
C THR A 64 2.39 10.23 18.34
N GLY A 65 1.20 10.29 17.74
CA GLY A 65 0.42 11.51 17.56
C GLY A 65 0.49 12.11 16.16
N GLU A 66 -0.17 13.25 16.02
CA GLU A 66 -0.33 13.93 14.72
C GLU A 66 0.97 14.32 14.06
N LYS A 67 1.97 14.77 14.85
CA LYS A 67 3.28 15.14 14.33
C LYS A 67 3.99 13.96 13.67
N ASN A 68 3.97 12.78 14.29
CA ASN A 68 4.54 11.57 13.67
C ASN A 68 3.83 11.22 12.38
N LEU A 69 2.50 11.33 12.33
CA LEU A 69 1.72 11.07 11.14
C LEU A 69 2.08 12.05 10.02
N GLU A 70 2.16 13.35 10.32
CA GLU A 70 2.56 14.38 9.37
C GLU A 70 3.95 14.12 8.79
N GLU A 71 4.95 13.88 9.65
CA GLU A 71 6.32 13.59 9.23
C GLU A 71 6.39 12.32 8.38
N THR A 72 5.62 11.29 8.70
CA THR A 72 5.53 10.03 7.95
C THR A 72 4.97 10.26 6.56
N ILE A 73 3.87 11.01 6.44
CA ILE A 73 3.26 11.33 5.15
C ILE A 73 4.17 12.23 4.30
N GLN A 74 4.80 13.22 4.90
CA GLN A 74 5.76 14.08 4.22
C GLN A 74 6.95 13.28 3.67
N ALA A 75 7.51 12.39 4.46
CA ALA A 75 8.61 11.53 4.03
C ALA A 75 8.21 10.55 2.92
N LEU A 76 6.98 10.01 2.97
CA LEU A 76 6.44 9.11 1.96
C LEU A 76 6.45 9.74 0.56
N PHE A 77 6.07 11.01 0.48
CA PHE A 77 5.93 11.73 -0.78
C PHE A 77 7.04 12.76 -1.04
N SER A 78 8.16 12.69 -0.30
CA SER A 78 9.26 13.66 -0.41
C SER A 78 10.03 13.58 -1.74
N GLU A 79 10.08 12.40 -2.36
CA GLU A 79 10.76 12.16 -3.63
C GLU A 79 9.91 11.24 -4.52
N PRO A 80 10.12 11.23 -5.84
CA PRO A 80 9.47 10.27 -6.73
C PRO A 80 9.73 8.83 -6.30
N PHE A 81 8.70 7.99 -6.36
CA PHE A 81 8.77 6.59 -5.93
C PHE A 81 9.70 5.77 -6.82
N GLY A 82 10.34 4.77 -6.23
CA GLY A 82 11.13 3.79 -6.96
C GLY A 82 12.52 4.27 -7.38
N GLY A 83 13.05 5.32 -6.75
CA GLY A 83 14.39 5.83 -7.04
C GLY A 83 15.54 4.90 -6.62
N GLY A 84 15.25 3.95 -5.74
CA GLY A 84 16.24 3.02 -5.16
C GLY A 84 17.07 3.66 -4.04
N TYR A 85 17.27 2.90 -2.96
CA TYR A 85 18.06 3.34 -1.81
C TYR A 85 18.82 2.15 -1.18
N PRO A 86 20.09 2.34 -0.71
CA PRO A 86 20.92 3.51 -0.93
C PRO A 86 21.29 3.69 -2.43
N LYS A 87 21.79 4.85 -2.80
CA LYS A 87 22.12 5.15 -4.23
C LYS A 87 23.13 4.16 -4.83
N SER A 88 24.06 3.64 -4.05
CA SER A 88 25.02 2.59 -4.48
C SER A 88 24.33 1.28 -4.89
N GLU A 89 23.14 1.01 -4.36
CA GLU A 89 22.33 -0.20 -4.60
C GLU A 89 21.12 0.05 -5.49
N ALA A 90 20.90 1.30 -5.95
CA ALA A 90 19.68 1.72 -6.61
C ALA A 90 19.28 0.83 -7.78
N LYS A 91 20.23 0.48 -8.65
CA LYS A 91 19.97 -0.38 -9.83
C LYS A 91 19.37 -1.74 -9.43
N ARG A 92 19.94 -2.36 -8.40
CA ARG A 92 19.46 -3.65 -7.88
C ARG A 92 18.08 -3.50 -7.23
N LYS A 93 17.89 -2.48 -6.39
CA LYS A 93 16.60 -2.24 -5.71
C LYS A 93 15.45 -1.96 -6.68
N ILE A 94 15.71 -1.21 -7.75
CA ILE A 94 14.73 -0.97 -8.81
C ILE A 94 14.36 -2.28 -9.52
N ALA A 95 15.34 -3.12 -9.83
CA ALA A 95 15.10 -4.41 -10.45
C ALA A 95 14.31 -5.35 -9.53
N ASP A 96 14.64 -5.39 -8.24
CA ASP A 96 13.94 -6.20 -7.23
C ASP A 96 12.47 -5.77 -7.08
N ALA A 97 12.19 -4.46 -7.01
CA ALA A 97 10.83 -3.93 -6.94
C ALA A 97 10.00 -4.27 -8.19
N LYS A 98 10.62 -4.18 -9.37
CA LYS A 98 9.97 -4.60 -10.63
C LYS A 98 9.65 -6.09 -10.62
N LYS A 99 10.58 -6.92 -10.16
CA LYS A 99 10.39 -8.37 -10.04
C LYS A 99 9.27 -8.72 -9.07
N LEU A 100 9.18 -8.03 -7.93
CA LEU A 100 8.10 -8.22 -6.97
C LEU A 100 6.72 -7.92 -7.60
N LYS A 101 6.60 -6.83 -8.34
CA LYS A 101 5.35 -6.50 -9.07
C LYS A 101 4.98 -7.57 -10.09
N GLU A 102 5.96 -8.08 -10.83
CA GLU A 102 5.75 -9.19 -11.78
C GLU A 102 5.26 -10.46 -11.08
N ILE A 103 5.87 -10.84 -9.96
CA ILE A 103 5.46 -12.00 -9.15
C ILE A 103 4.02 -11.79 -8.64
N LYS A 104 3.71 -10.61 -8.11
CA LYS A 104 2.36 -10.28 -7.63
C LYS A 104 1.32 -10.47 -8.74
N THR A 105 1.58 -9.94 -9.92
CA THR A 105 0.68 -10.06 -11.08
C THR A 105 0.48 -11.51 -11.52
N LYS A 106 1.54 -12.31 -11.53
CA LYS A 106 1.48 -13.72 -11.97
C LYS A 106 0.92 -14.68 -10.92
N SER A 107 1.04 -14.34 -9.64
CA SER A 107 0.59 -15.21 -8.52
C SER A 107 -0.87 -15.02 -8.15
N GLN A 108 -1.55 -14.04 -8.71
CA GLN A 108 -2.94 -13.72 -8.40
C GLN A 108 -3.79 -13.68 -9.68
N ILE A 109 -5.09 -13.93 -9.52
CA ILE A 109 -6.07 -13.69 -10.58
C ILE A 109 -6.23 -12.19 -10.78
N ASP A 110 -6.71 -11.77 -11.97
CA ASP A 110 -7.04 -10.37 -12.19
C ASP A 110 -8.22 -9.91 -11.31
N PHE A 111 -8.37 -8.60 -11.19
CA PHE A 111 -9.35 -8.02 -10.27
C PHE A 111 -10.80 -8.31 -10.67
N GLU A 112 -11.10 -8.38 -11.95
CA GLU A 112 -12.45 -8.70 -12.44
C GLU A 112 -12.82 -10.16 -12.11
N MET A 113 -11.91 -11.09 -12.38
CA MET A 113 -12.08 -12.50 -11.99
C MET A 113 -12.22 -12.65 -10.47
N PHE A 114 -11.46 -11.88 -9.70
CA PHE A 114 -11.55 -11.85 -8.24
C PHE A 114 -12.93 -11.39 -7.78
N LEU A 115 -13.44 -10.27 -8.30
CA LEU A 115 -14.78 -9.76 -7.97
C LEU A 115 -15.87 -10.78 -8.25
N ASN A 116 -15.78 -11.51 -9.34
CA ASN A 116 -16.76 -12.54 -9.71
C ASN A 116 -16.76 -13.77 -8.79
N LYS A 117 -15.70 -13.94 -7.99
CA LYS A 117 -15.60 -15.02 -7.00
C LYS A 117 -15.99 -14.59 -5.58
N LEU A 118 -16.16 -13.31 -5.36
CA LEU A 118 -16.59 -12.80 -4.05
C LEU A 118 -18.10 -12.97 -3.88
N ASP A 119 -18.52 -12.98 -2.61
CA ASP A 119 -19.91 -12.91 -2.22
C ASP A 119 -20.61 -11.71 -2.90
N PRO A 120 -21.73 -11.93 -3.61
CA PRO A 120 -22.45 -10.85 -4.32
C PRO A 120 -22.87 -9.69 -3.41
N ASP A 121 -23.23 -9.97 -2.15
CA ASP A 121 -23.62 -8.92 -1.20
C ASP A 121 -22.42 -8.05 -0.80
N MET A 122 -21.25 -8.64 -0.65
CA MET A 122 -20.00 -7.91 -0.44
C MET A 122 -19.67 -7.01 -1.63
N VAL A 123 -19.75 -7.54 -2.84
CA VAL A 123 -19.51 -6.79 -4.08
C VAL A 123 -20.47 -5.62 -4.21
N LYS A 124 -21.75 -5.84 -3.91
CA LYS A 124 -22.77 -4.78 -3.92
C LYS A 124 -22.44 -3.67 -2.94
N LYS A 125 -22.12 -4.00 -1.69
CA LYS A 125 -21.72 -3.02 -0.66
C LYS A 125 -20.53 -2.17 -1.08
N VAL A 126 -19.53 -2.77 -1.74
CA VAL A 126 -18.36 -2.06 -2.25
C VAL A 126 -18.76 -1.11 -3.38
N LYS A 127 -19.55 -1.59 -4.35
CA LYS A 127 -20.04 -0.77 -5.46
C LYS A 127 -20.88 0.41 -4.98
N ASP A 128 -21.83 0.17 -4.08
CA ASP A 128 -22.69 1.22 -3.54
C ASP A 128 -21.88 2.32 -2.83
N ARG A 129 -20.80 1.96 -2.12
CA ARG A 129 -19.90 2.94 -1.50
C ARG A 129 -19.06 3.74 -2.49
N ILE A 130 -18.60 3.12 -3.57
CA ILE A 130 -17.85 3.81 -4.62
C ILE A 130 -18.74 4.81 -5.36
N LEU A 131 -20.01 4.43 -5.64
CA LEU A 131 -20.97 5.27 -6.36
C LEU A 131 -21.56 6.40 -5.48
N ALA A 132 -21.45 6.31 -4.17
CA ALA A 132 -21.93 7.32 -3.23
C ALA A 132 -20.92 8.47 -2.96
N GLN A 133 -19.74 8.42 -3.55
CA GLN A 133 -18.71 9.46 -3.48
C GLN A 133 -18.78 10.38 -4.70
#